data_17895fd30f2600e426cbff870ea3410a
#
_entry.id   17895fd30f2600e426cbff870ea3410a
#
_cell.length_a   1.000
_cell.length_b   1.000
_cell.length_c   1.000
_cell.angle_alpha   90.00
_cell.angle_beta   90.00
_cell.angle_gamma   90.00
#
_symmetry.space_group_name_H-M   'P 1'
#
loop_
_entity.id
_entity.type
_entity.pdbx_description
1 polymer ?
#
loop_
_entity_poly.entity_id
_entity_poly.type
_entity_poly.pdbx_seq_one_letter_code
_entity_poly.pdbx_strand_id
1 'polypeptide(L)'
;DITPNVENGLFPARVELGEAFNVTAQVFIEGRTKAGATVSVRNARGREVERFAMTCTNPGLDRWEAMVKIGEHSDLKPWDADYAAVKRKLGEWQIVVEGWEDTYQSWLHDAAIKVEVNDDVENALESGAQLLARWADAKDSKLSAADKKVLRDAAKTMENKSLSAEERLAAVQSSDIEQLHETNPLRDGLSESNPQRFRVERPKSSFASWYQFFPRSEGAYYGEDGKIVPGNLKTSIAGLERAAAEGFNIVYLPPIFPIGVTNRKGRNNSLVAGPNDPGSPFGIGSELGGHDTVDPQLGTM
;
A
#
# COMPACT_ATOMS: atom_id res chain seq x y z
N ASP A 1 -14.18 -14.24 -0.16
CA ASP A 1 -13.06 -13.75 -0.97
C ASP A 1 -12.58 -12.40 -0.45
N ILE A 2 -11.27 -12.27 -0.22
CA ILE A 2 -10.63 -10.99 0.14
C ILE A 2 -9.58 -10.67 -0.91
N THR A 3 -9.54 -9.42 -1.38
CA THR A 3 -8.48 -8.92 -2.25
C THR A 3 -7.82 -7.69 -1.62
N PRO A 4 -6.54 -7.38 -1.93
CA PRO A 4 -5.67 -8.08 -2.87
C PRO A 4 -5.20 -9.42 -2.33
N ASN A 5 -5.21 -10.43 -3.19
CA ASN A 5 -4.80 -11.79 -2.86
C ASN A 5 -3.99 -12.38 -4.04
N VAL A 6 -2.82 -12.92 -3.77
CA VAL A 6 -1.96 -13.54 -4.77
C VAL A 6 -1.84 -15.03 -4.47
N GLU A 7 -2.28 -15.87 -5.40
CA GLU A 7 -2.27 -17.33 -5.30
C GLU A 7 -2.84 -17.83 -3.95
N ASN A 8 -4.06 -17.40 -3.63
CA ASN A 8 -4.76 -17.75 -2.39
C ASN A 8 -3.96 -17.44 -1.10
N GLY A 9 -3.20 -16.32 -1.10
CA GLY A 9 -2.41 -15.86 0.04
C GLY A 9 -1.05 -16.52 0.16
N LEU A 10 -0.62 -17.32 -0.82
CA LEU A 10 0.71 -17.93 -0.84
C LEU A 10 1.82 -16.86 -0.89
N PHE A 11 1.61 -15.83 -1.69
CA PHE A 11 2.53 -14.70 -1.80
C PHE A 11 1.86 -13.40 -1.31
N PRO A 12 2.64 -12.46 -0.72
CA PRO A 12 2.11 -11.15 -0.38
C PRO A 12 1.82 -10.34 -1.65
N ALA A 13 0.67 -9.67 -1.69
CA ALA A 13 0.42 -8.62 -2.67
C ALA A 13 1.43 -7.48 -2.48
N ARG A 14 1.71 -6.69 -3.52
CA ARG A 14 2.67 -5.58 -3.46
C ARG A 14 1.97 -4.27 -3.75
N VAL A 15 2.30 -3.26 -2.96
CA VAL A 15 1.84 -1.88 -3.11
C VAL A 15 3.01 -0.93 -2.90
N GLU A 16 3.01 0.22 -3.53
CA GLU A 16 4.01 1.25 -3.23
C GLU A 16 3.63 2.08 -2.00
N LEU A 17 4.63 2.59 -1.31
CA LEU A 17 4.39 3.54 -0.21
C LEU A 17 3.65 4.78 -0.72
N GLY A 18 2.51 5.08 -0.09
CA GLY A 18 1.65 6.19 -0.47
C GLY A 18 0.71 5.91 -1.64
N GLU A 19 0.75 4.71 -2.22
CA GLU A 19 -0.23 4.25 -3.19
C GLU A 19 -1.51 3.81 -2.46
N ALA A 20 -2.65 4.25 -2.99
CA ALA A 20 -3.96 3.77 -2.55
C ALA A 20 -4.33 2.50 -3.32
N PHE A 21 -4.75 1.47 -2.60
CA PHE A 21 -5.20 0.22 -3.20
C PHE A 21 -6.56 -0.19 -2.66
N ASN A 22 -7.36 -0.86 -3.50
CA ASN A 22 -8.68 -1.30 -3.11
C ASN A 22 -8.63 -2.64 -2.39
N VAL A 23 -9.24 -2.70 -1.21
CA VAL A 23 -9.50 -3.95 -0.48
C VAL A 23 -10.96 -4.30 -0.67
N THR A 24 -11.23 -5.50 -1.20
CA THR A 24 -12.59 -5.99 -1.37
C THR A 24 -12.81 -7.25 -0.53
N ALA A 25 -14.02 -7.43 -0.04
CA ALA A 25 -14.42 -8.63 0.69
C ALA A 25 -15.89 -8.95 0.48
N GLN A 26 -16.28 -10.20 0.72
CA GLN A 26 -17.65 -10.58 0.94
C GLN A 26 -17.90 -10.64 2.44
N VAL A 27 -18.81 -9.79 2.94
CA VAL A 27 -19.22 -9.76 4.34
C VAL A 27 -20.73 -9.79 4.40
N PHE A 28 -21.25 -10.80 5.04
CA PHE A 28 -22.69 -11.03 5.19
C PHE A 28 -23.03 -11.46 6.60
N ILE A 29 -24.28 -11.30 6.95
CA ILE A 29 -24.84 -11.72 8.21
C ILE A 29 -26.18 -12.42 7.93
N GLU A 30 -26.49 -13.43 8.71
CA GLU A 30 -27.79 -14.10 8.61
C GLU A 30 -28.86 -13.29 9.34
N GLY A 31 -30.04 -13.17 8.74
CA GLY A 31 -31.18 -12.51 9.35
C GLY A 31 -31.49 -11.14 8.76
N ARG A 32 -32.06 -10.23 9.60
CA ARG A 32 -32.50 -8.90 9.19
C ARG A 32 -31.56 -7.78 9.60
N THR A 33 -30.57 -8.08 10.42
CA THR A 33 -29.58 -7.12 10.91
C THR A 33 -28.70 -6.68 9.75
N LYS A 34 -28.38 -5.40 9.68
CA LYS A 34 -27.42 -4.89 8.70
C LYS A 34 -26.02 -5.32 9.10
N ALA A 35 -25.22 -5.68 8.13
CA ALA A 35 -23.79 -5.91 8.34
C ALA A 35 -23.04 -4.59 8.32
N GLY A 36 -21.96 -4.52 9.10
CA GLY A 36 -20.91 -3.53 8.97
C GLY A 36 -19.59 -4.24 8.68
N ALA A 37 -18.65 -3.53 8.03
CA ALA A 37 -17.35 -4.07 7.74
C ALA A 37 -16.25 -3.01 7.85
N THR A 38 -15.06 -3.44 8.27
CA THR A 38 -13.85 -2.61 8.35
C THR A 38 -12.63 -3.39 7.91
N VAL A 39 -11.61 -2.66 7.43
CA VAL A 39 -10.27 -3.21 7.18
C VAL A 39 -9.34 -2.76 8.29
N SER A 40 -8.83 -3.69 9.08
CA SER A 40 -7.78 -3.47 10.05
C SER A 40 -6.42 -3.69 9.38
N VAL A 41 -5.62 -2.63 9.28
CA VAL A 41 -4.24 -2.68 8.79
C VAL A 41 -3.32 -2.95 9.97
N ARG A 42 -2.55 -4.03 9.88
CA ARG A 42 -1.67 -4.50 10.95
C ARG A 42 -0.22 -4.56 10.47
N ASN A 43 0.71 -4.23 11.35
CA ASN A 43 2.13 -4.42 11.06
C ASN A 43 2.51 -5.91 11.04
N ALA A 44 3.75 -6.22 10.66
CA ALA A 44 4.26 -7.60 10.59
C ALA A 44 4.13 -8.40 11.91
N ARG A 45 3.94 -7.72 13.06
CA ARG A 45 3.72 -8.35 14.37
C ARG A 45 2.25 -8.55 14.72
N GLY A 46 1.34 -8.27 13.77
CA GLY A 46 -0.11 -8.38 13.97
C GLY A 46 -0.74 -7.24 14.78
N ARG A 47 0.03 -6.19 15.16
CA ARG A 47 -0.52 -5.03 15.88
C ARG A 47 -1.24 -4.12 14.88
N GLU A 48 -2.50 -3.79 15.19
CA GLU A 48 -3.26 -2.79 14.43
C GLU A 48 -2.57 -1.43 14.47
N VAL A 49 -2.46 -0.81 13.31
CA VAL A 49 -1.90 0.52 13.11
C VAL A 49 -2.98 1.49 12.65
N GLU A 50 -3.88 1.04 11.78
CA GLU A 50 -4.91 1.88 11.19
C GLU A 50 -6.13 1.02 10.83
N ARG A 51 -7.30 1.65 10.73
CA ARG A 51 -8.56 1.01 10.37
C ARG A 51 -9.29 1.87 9.35
N PHE A 52 -9.90 1.22 8.36
CA PHE A 52 -10.66 1.84 7.29
C PHE A 52 -12.07 1.25 7.27
N ALA A 53 -13.10 2.10 7.25
CA ALA A 53 -14.46 1.67 7.03
C ALA A 53 -14.61 1.10 5.61
N MET A 54 -15.37 0.04 5.46
CA MET A 54 -15.75 -0.50 4.16
C MET A 54 -17.16 -0.05 3.78
N THR A 55 -17.38 0.15 2.49
CA THR A 55 -18.70 0.45 1.92
C THR A 55 -19.23 -0.77 1.19
N CYS A 56 -20.49 -1.11 1.40
CA CYS A 56 -21.17 -2.15 0.62
C CYS A 56 -21.46 -1.61 -0.79
N THR A 57 -20.71 -2.06 -1.79
CA THR A 57 -20.84 -1.62 -3.18
C THR A 57 -21.80 -2.47 -3.99
N ASN A 58 -22.07 -3.69 -3.55
CA ASN A 58 -23.04 -4.58 -4.17
C ASN A 58 -23.77 -5.42 -3.11
N PRO A 59 -24.94 -4.95 -2.61
CA PRO A 59 -25.67 -5.68 -1.58
C PRO A 59 -26.19 -7.05 -2.03
N GLY A 60 -26.42 -7.24 -3.33
CA GLY A 60 -26.88 -8.54 -3.87
C GLY A 60 -25.80 -9.62 -3.88
N LEU A 61 -24.54 -9.25 -3.74
CA LEU A 61 -23.38 -10.13 -3.66
C LEU A 61 -22.62 -9.98 -2.34
N ASP A 62 -23.15 -9.24 -1.40
CA ASP A 62 -22.52 -8.91 -0.10
C ASP A 62 -21.10 -8.36 -0.26
N ARG A 63 -20.86 -7.58 -1.33
CA ARG A 63 -19.54 -7.09 -1.68
C ARG A 63 -19.27 -5.75 -1.03
N TRP A 64 -18.15 -5.71 -0.31
CA TRP A 64 -17.66 -4.53 0.42
C TRP A 64 -16.29 -4.12 -0.09
N GLU A 65 -16.04 -2.81 -0.06
CA GLU A 65 -14.80 -2.24 -0.56
C GLU A 65 -14.29 -1.11 0.35
N ALA A 66 -12.98 -1.00 0.45
CA ALA A 66 -12.31 0.13 1.10
C ALA A 66 -11.03 0.50 0.35
N MET A 67 -10.77 1.79 0.20
CA MET A 67 -9.48 2.29 -0.26
C MET A 67 -8.52 2.38 0.92
N VAL A 68 -7.44 1.62 0.86
CA VAL A 68 -6.40 1.56 1.90
C VAL A 68 -5.13 2.23 1.37
N LYS A 69 -4.47 3.02 2.22
CA LYS A 69 -3.23 3.70 1.88
C LYS A 69 -2.25 3.62 3.06
N ILE A 70 -1.01 3.23 2.80
CA ILE A 70 0.02 3.17 3.84
C ILE A 70 0.98 4.33 3.68
N GLY A 71 0.88 5.27 4.62
CA GLY A 71 1.72 6.47 4.61
C GLY A 71 1.47 7.39 3.43
N GLU A 72 2.41 8.30 3.20
CA GLU A 72 2.37 9.23 2.08
C GLU A 72 3.49 8.90 1.08
N HIS A 73 3.26 9.27 -0.19
CA HIS A 73 4.31 9.19 -1.20
C HIS A 73 5.53 10.02 -0.76
N SER A 74 6.72 9.53 -1.03
CA SER A 74 7.97 10.19 -0.62
C SER A 74 9.01 10.06 -1.71
N ASP A 75 9.59 11.18 -2.11
CA ASP A 75 10.73 11.22 -3.04
C ASP A 75 12.09 11.10 -2.34
N LEU A 76 12.10 10.93 -1.01
CA LEU A 76 13.32 10.74 -0.21
C LEU A 76 14.10 9.51 -0.69
N LYS A 77 15.41 9.68 -0.77
CA LYS A 77 16.35 8.64 -1.19
C LYS A 77 16.96 7.95 0.04
N PRO A 78 17.50 6.72 -0.10
CA PRO A 78 18.11 5.98 1.00
C PRO A 78 19.22 6.72 1.76
N TRP A 79 19.85 7.72 1.13
CA TRP A 79 20.90 8.55 1.74
C TRP A 79 20.41 9.84 2.39
N ASP A 80 19.13 10.17 2.28
CA ASP A 80 18.54 11.35 2.89
C ASP A 80 18.35 11.12 4.40
N ALA A 81 18.61 12.15 5.22
CA ALA A 81 18.56 12.05 6.68
C ALA A 81 17.20 11.55 7.20
N ASP A 82 16.10 11.96 6.55
CA ASP A 82 14.73 11.63 6.95
C ASP A 82 14.20 10.31 6.37
N TYR A 83 15.01 9.62 5.55
CA TYR A 83 14.59 8.34 4.95
C TYR A 83 14.25 7.25 5.97
N ALA A 84 14.74 7.37 7.19
CA ALA A 84 14.41 6.44 8.28
C ALA A 84 12.90 6.35 8.55
N ALA A 85 12.14 7.42 8.34
CA ALA A 85 10.69 7.43 8.47
C ALA A 85 10.00 6.62 7.35
N VAL A 86 10.49 6.74 6.12
CA VAL A 86 10.08 5.94 4.96
C VAL A 86 10.39 4.47 5.21
N LYS A 87 11.62 4.15 5.58
CA LYS A 87 12.10 2.78 5.80
C LYS A 87 11.24 2.01 6.82
N ARG A 88 10.75 2.68 7.88
CA ARG A 88 9.89 2.05 8.89
C ARG A 88 8.53 1.60 8.37
N LYS A 89 8.07 2.15 7.24
CA LYS A 89 6.79 1.80 6.61
C LYS A 89 6.95 0.75 5.51
N LEU A 90 8.19 0.47 5.07
CA LEU A 90 8.47 -0.54 4.05
C LEU A 90 8.46 -1.95 4.67
N GLY A 91 8.19 -2.94 3.82
CA GLY A 91 8.22 -4.35 4.22
C GLY A 91 6.83 -4.95 4.38
N GLU A 92 6.73 -6.00 5.20
CA GLU A 92 5.51 -6.79 5.32
C GLU A 92 4.49 -6.17 6.28
N TRP A 93 3.24 -6.20 5.83
CA TRP A 93 2.04 -5.78 6.52
C TRP A 93 0.94 -6.82 6.36
N GLN A 94 -0.14 -6.66 7.11
CA GLN A 94 -1.30 -7.53 7.05
C GLN A 94 -2.56 -6.68 6.99
N ILE A 95 -3.54 -7.15 6.24
CA ILE A 95 -4.93 -6.69 6.32
C ILE A 95 -5.77 -7.81 6.93
N VAL A 96 -6.69 -7.41 7.77
CA VAL A 96 -7.75 -8.26 8.34
C VAL A 96 -9.07 -7.58 8.07
N VAL A 97 -9.99 -8.27 7.41
CA VAL A 97 -11.34 -7.78 7.26
C VAL A 97 -12.14 -8.19 8.50
N GLU A 98 -12.73 -7.22 9.12
CA GLU A 98 -13.59 -7.37 10.28
C GLU A 98 -15.05 -7.19 9.83
N GLY A 99 -15.91 -8.18 10.12
CA GLY A 99 -17.35 -8.13 9.91
C GLY A 99 -18.09 -8.11 11.24
N TRP A 100 -19.17 -7.36 11.35
CA TRP A 100 -19.91 -7.18 12.59
C TRP A 100 -21.38 -6.85 12.34
N GLU A 101 -22.22 -7.03 13.37
CA GLU A 101 -23.62 -6.61 13.34
C GLU A 101 -23.73 -5.12 13.55
N ASP A 102 -24.24 -4.39 12.55
CA ASP A 102 -24.51 -2.98 12.65
C ASP A 102 -25.86 -2.74 13.32
N THR A 103 -25.85 -2.93 14.62
CA THR A 103 -27.04 -2.79 15.47
C THR A 103 -27.58 -1.37 15.43
N TYR A 104 -26.68 -0.36 15.32
CA TYR A 104 -27.11 1.04 15.24
C TYR A 104 -27.87 1.33 13.93
N GLN A 105 -27.33 0.97 12.78
CA GLN A 105 -28.00 1.19 11.50
C GLN A 105 -29.26 0.34 11.35
N SER A 106 -29.27 -0.86 11.91
CA SER A 106 -30.45 -1.71 11.93
C SER A 106 -31.57 -1.11 12.76
N TRP A 107 -31.25 -0.69 13.99
CA TRP A 107 -32.19 -0.01 14.85
C TRP A 107 -32.68 1.31 14.22
N LEU A 108 -31.80 2.15 13.68
CA LEU A 108 -32.15 3.44 13.08
C LEU A 108 -33.15 3.27 11.94
N HIS A 109 -32.94 2.26 11.08
CA HIS A 109 -33.84 1.94 9.99
C HIS A 109 -35.24 1.58 10.51
N ASP A 110 -35.31 0.68 11.48
CA ASP A 110 -36.58 0.22 12.03
C ASP A 110 -37.28 1.35 12.83
N ALA A 111 -36.53 2.14 13.59
CA ALA A 111 -37.08 3.28 14.32
C ALA A 111 -37.67 4.35 13.39
N ALA A 112 -36.99 4.63 12.27
CA ALA A 112 -37.48 5.60 11.29
C ALA A 112 -38.85 5.17 10.72
N ILE A 113 -39.00 3.89 10.37
CA ILE A 113 -40.28 3.35 9.88
C ILE A 113 -41.35 3.44 10.98
N LYS A 114 -41.04 3.06 12.22
CA LYS A 114 -42.00 3.09 13.32
C LYS A 114 -42.48 4.52 13.64
N VAL A 115 -41.56 5.51 13.58
CA VAL A 115 -41.91 6.93 13.74
C VAL A 115 -42.83 7.39 12.61
N GLU A 116 -42.50 7.05 11.35
CA GLU A 116 -43.29 7.43 10.17
C GLU A 116 -44.73 6.88 10.22
N VAL A 117 -44.90 5.61 10.60
CA VAL A 117 -46.23 4.97 10.67
C VAL A 117 -46.92 5.15 12.04
N ASN A 118 -46.27 5.83 12.98
CA ASN A 118 -46.74 6.05 14.35
C ASN A 118 -47.13 4.76 15.09
N ASP A 119 -46.29 3.71 14.97
CA ASP A 119 -46.48 2.41 15.60
C ASP A 119 -45.30 2.07 16.53
N ASP A 120 -45.58 1.70 17.78
CA ASP A 120 -44.59 1.29 18.79
C ASP A 120 -43.41 2.28 18.97
N VAL A 121 -43.67 3.58 18.79
CA VAL A 121 -42.68 4.64 18.73
C VAL A 121 -41.87 4.77 20.02
N GLU A 122 -42.57 4.77 21.18
CA GLU A 122 -41.87 4.97 22.47
C GLU A 122 -40.87 3.84 22.77
N ASN A 123 -41.23 2.61 22.48
CA ASN A 123 -40.35 1.46 22.67
C ASN A 123 -39.14 1.54 21.70
N ALA A 124 -39.36 1.96 20.46
CA ALA A 124 -38.27 2.15 19.50
C ALA A 124 -37.26 3.21 19.95
N LEU A 125 -37.74 4.36 20.44
CA LEU A 125 -36.87 5.45 20.91
C LEU A 125 -36.17 5.09 22.23
N GLU A 126 -36.84 4.41 23.16
CA GLU A 126 -36.24 3.91 24.39
C GLU A 126 -35.11 2.90 24.10
N SER A 127 -35.37 1.95 23.18
CA SER A 127 -34.35 0.99 22.75
C SER A 127 -33.11 1.69 22.14
N GLY A 128 -33.33 2.75 21.37
CA GLY A 128 -32.25 3.55 20.82
C GLY A 128 -31.45 4.32 21.88
N ALA A 129 -32.12 4.88 22.87
CA ALA A 129 -31.41 5.56 23.97
C ALA A 129 -30.49 4.57 24.73
N GLN A 130 -31.00 3.35 25.00
CA GLN A 130 -30.21 2.28 25.61
C GLN A 130 -29.04 1.86 24.72
N LEU A 131 -29.25 1.76 23.40
CA LEU A 131 -28.22 1.42 22.44
C LEU A 131 -27.09 2.47 22.44
N LEU A 132 -27.41 3.77 22.39
CA LEU A 132 -26.42 4.85 22.45
C LEU A 132 -25.65 4.85 23.77
N ALA A 133 -26.32 4.63 24.89
CA ALA A 133 -25.66 4.50 26.19
C ALA A 133 -24.68 3.31 26.20
N ARG A 134 -25.08 2.16 25.68
CA ARG A 134 -24.22 0.99 25.52
C ARG A 134 -23.01 1.28 24.62
N TRP A 135 -23.21 2.00 23.52
CA TRP A 135 -22.13 2.40 22.63
C TRP A 135 -21.14 3.32 23.32
N ALA A 136 -21.61 4.33 24.07
CA ALA A 136 -20.76 5.20 24.87
C ALA A 136 -19.92 4.45 25.93
N ASP A 137 -20.43 3.33 26.44
CA ASP A 137 -19.80 2.52 27.49
C ASP A 137 -19.04 1.30 26.95
N ALA A 138 -18.99 1.11 25.63
CA ALA A 138 -18.30 -0.01 25.00
C ALA A 138 -16.80 -0.02 25.35
N LYS A 139 -16.30 -1.11 25.92
CA LYS A 139 -14.92 -1.22 26.44
C LYS A 139 -13.87 -1.21 25.34
N ASP A 140 -14.20 -1.75 24.17
CA ASP A 140 -13.28 -1.87 23.02
C ASP A 140 -13.36 -0.68 22.07
N SER A 141 -14.13 0.38 22.46
CA SER A 141 -14.25 1.59 21.67
C SER A 141 -13.07 2.53 21.94
N LYS A 142 -12.59 3.17 20.87
CA LYS A 142 -11.58 4.25 20.96
C LYS A 142 -12.22 5.63 21.16
N LEU A 143 -13.45 5.68 21.68
CA LEU A 143 -14.21 6.90 21.89
C LEU A 143 -13.53 7.81 22.92
N SER A 144 -13.36 9.08 22.56
CA SER A 144 -12.92 10.14 23.48
C SER A 144 -14.02 10.47 24.51
N ALA A 145 -13.67 11.22 25.54
CA ALA A 145 -14.66 11.72 26.50
C ALA A 145 -15.71 12.63 25.83
N ALA A 146 -15.32 13.38 24.78
CA ALA A 146 -16.23 14.20 23.98
C ALA A 146 -17.22 13.34 23.20
N ASP A 147 -16.73 12.29 22.53
CA ASP A 147 -17.56 11.36 21.76
C ASP A 147 -18.60 10.68 22.64
N LYS A 148 -18.16 10.20 23.82
CA LYS A 148 -19.06 9.59 24.82
C LYS A 148 -20.13 10.58 25.31
N LYS A 149 -19.78 11.85 25.41
CA LYS A 149 -20.73 12.91 25.77
C LYS A 149 -21.78 13.10 24.67
N VAL A 150 -21.37 13.16 23.40
CA VAL A 150 -22.28 13.28 22.25
C VAL A 150 -23.32 12.14 22.27
N LEU A 151 -22.89 10.89 22.40
CA LEU A 151 -23.78 9.72 22.45
C LEU A 151 -24.75 9.79 23.65
N ARG A 152 -24.26 10.17 24.83
CA ARG A 152 -25.11 10.29 26.03
C ARG A 152 -26.10 11.44 25.96
N ASP A 153 -25.73 12.55 25.36
CA ASP A 153 -26.61 13.70 25.21
C ASP A 153 -27.74 13.38 24.18
N ALA A 154 -27.39 12.68 23.09
CA ALA A 154 -28.38 12.15 22.14
C ALA A 154 -29.32 11.14 22.81
N ALA A 155 -28.81 10.21 23.62
CA ALA A 155 -29.65 9.28 24.39
C ALA A 155 -30.65 10.01 25.29
N LYS A 156 -30.21 11.04 26.04
CA LYS A 156 -31.11 11.88 26.86
C LYS A 156 -32.16 12.62 26.04
N THR A 157 -31.80 13.10 24.85
CA THR A 157 -32.76 13.75 23.94
C THR A 157 -33.83 12.78 23.50
N MET A 158 -33.46 11.52 23.22
CA MET A 158 -34.41 10.45 22.87
C MET A 158 -35.37 10.10 24.02
N GLU A 159 -34.94 10.21 25.26
CA GLU A 159 -35.78 9.98 26.44
C GLU A 159 -36.72 11.16 26.76
N ASN A 160 -36.49 12.34 26.16
CA ASN A 160 -37.24 13.54 26.44
C ASN A 160 -38.62 13.55 25.79
N LYS A 161 -39.62 13.14 26.52
CA LYS A 161 -41.01 13.06 26.07
C LYS A 161 -41.69 14.41 25.82
N SER A 162 -41.04 15.54 26.11
CA SER A 162 -41.54 16.86 25.74
C SER A 162 -41.29 17.26 24.29
N LEU A 163 -40.44 16.51 23.60
CA LEU A 163 -40.14 16.66 22.18
C LEU A 163 -40.99 15.67 21.35
N SER A 164 -41.23 16.01 20.10
CA SER A 164 -41.87 15.10 19.15
C SER A 164 -40.99 13.87 18.86
N ALA A 165 -41.55 12.79 18.33
CA ALA A 165 -40.84 11.60 17.97
C ALA A 165 -39.78 11.88 16.88
N GLU A 166 -40.11 12.73 15.92
CA GLU A 166 -39.24 13.17 14.84
C GLU A 166 -38.05 13.97 15.36
N GLU A 167 -38.27 14.92 16.30
CA GLU A 167 -37.20 15.70 16.93
C GLU A 167 -36.25 14.80 17.73
N ARG A 168 -36.79 13.82 18.43
CA ARG A 168 -36.01 12.83 19.21
C ARG A 168 -35.20 11.94 18.29
N LEU A 169 -35.76 11.47 17.17
CA LEU A 169 -35.06 10.66 16.19
C LEU A 169 -33.98 11.48 15.45
N ALA A 170 -34.25 12.75 15.11
CA ALA A 170 -33.29 13.62 14.46
C ALA A 170 -32.01 13.85 15.30
N ALA A 171 -32.08 13.77 16.62
CA ALA A 171 -30.92 13.92 17.49
C ALA A 171 -29.84 12.84 17.25
N VAL A 172 -30.21 11.67 16.74
CA VAL A 172 -29.28 10.57 16.45
C VAL A 172 -28.82 10.55 14.99
N GLN A 173 -29.43 11.35 14.15
CA GLN A 173 -29.05 11.52 12.73
C GLN A 173 -28.16 12.76 12.55
N SER A 174 -27.52 13.22 13.61
CA SER A 174 -26.58 14.34 13.54
C SER A 174 -25.28 13.93 12.88
N SER A 175 -24.61 14.89 12.22
CA SER A 175 -23.30 14.67 11.59
C SER A 175 -22.25 14.11 12.55
N ASP A 176 -22.30 14.49 13.82
CA ASP A 176 -21.37 14.02 14.84
C ASP A 176 -21.53 12.51 15.10
N ILE A 177 -22.77 12.02 15.18
CA ILE A 177 -23.05 10.58 15.38
C ILE A 177 -22.76 9.79 14.10
N GLU A 178 -23.07 10.33 12.93
CA GLU A 178 -22.69 9.72 11.65
C GLU A 178 -21.16 9.56 11.55
N GLN A 179 -20.40 10.59 11.89
CA GLN A 179 -18.93 10.52 11.92
C GLN A 179 -18.41 9.50 12.95
N LEU A 180 -19.06 9.43 14.13
CA LEU A 180 -18.71 8.40 15.13
C LEU A 180 -18.99 7.00 14.63
N HIS A 181 -20.09 6.80 13.91
CA HIS A 181 -20.42 5.51 13.31
C HIS A 181 -19.39 5.11 12.24
N GLU A 182 -18.90 6.03 11.43
CA GLU A 182 -17.85 5.75 10.44
C GLU A 182 -16.50 5.41 11.09
N THR A 183 -16.14 6.13 12.16
CA THR A 183 -14.78 6.05 12.72
C THR A 183 -14.67 5.08 13.90
N ASN A 184 -15.70 4.97 14.72
CA ASN A 184 -15.73 4.14 15.94
C ASN A 184 -17.10 3.46 16.15
N PRO A 185 -17.59 2.65 15.21
CA PRO A 185 -18.89 2.01 15.32
C PRO A 185 -19.00 1.08 16.54
N LEU A 186 -20.21 0.87 17.02
CA LEU A 186 -20.51 -0.25 17.92
C LEU A 186 -20.51 -1.54 17.10
N ARG A 187 -19.61 -2.47 17.40
CA ARG A 187 -19.36 -3.68 16.62
C ARG A 187 -19.82 -4.91 17.39
N ASP A 188 -21.07 -5.25 17.25
CA ASP A 188 -21.63 -6.45 17.89
C ASP A 188 -21.31 -7.70 17.06
N GLY A 189 -21.04 -8.82 17.72
CA GLY A 189 -20.75 -10.07 17.02
C GLY A 189 -19.52 -10.04 16.12
N LEU A 190 -18.52 -9.22 16.46
CA LEU A 190 -17.30 -9.04 15.66
C LEU A 190 -16.66 -10.38 15.27
N SER A 191 -16.43 -10.56 13.98
CA SER A 191 -15.64 -11.65 13.43
C SER A 191 -14.47 -11.11 12.59
N GLU A 192 -13.36 -11.83 12.58
CA GLU A 192 -12.15 -11.45 11.84
C GLU A 192 -11.84 -12.51 10.78
N SER A 193 -11.41 -12.05 9.62
CA SER A 193 -10.84 -12.94 8.61
C SER A 193 -9.44 -13.42 9.01
N ASN A 194 -8.95 -14.45 8.32
CA ASN A 194 -7.53 -14.75 8.34
C ASN A 194 -6.73 -13.56 7.78
N PRO A 195 -5.57 -13.22 8.38
CA PRO A 195 -4.72 -12.14 7.89
C PRO A 195 -4.26 -12.39 6.46
N GLN A 196 -4.44 -11.39 5.59
CA GLN A 196 -3.87 -11.39 4.23
C GLN A 196 -2.60 -10.55 4.23
N ARG A 197 -1.50 -11.13 3.77
CA ARG A 197 -0.20 -10.45 3.74
C ARG A 197 -0.10 -9.56 2.51
N PHE A 198 0.47 -8.39 2.69
CA PHE A 198 0.92 -7.53 1.61
C PHE A 198 2.27 -6.90 1.96
N ARG A 199 2.96 -6.41 0.95
CA ARG A 199 4.27 -5.80 1.10
C ARG A 199 4.26 -4.38 0.58
N VAL A 200 4.64 -3.45 1.42
CA VAL A 200 4.86 -2.06 1.04
C VAL A 200 6.27 -1.92 0.50
N GLU A 201 6.36 -1.58 -0.76
CA GLU A 201 7.62 -1.38 -1.48
C GLU A 201 8.03 0.10 -1.47
N ARG A 202 9.31 0.35 -1.79
CA ARG A 202 9.82 1.71 -1.94
C ARG A 202 9.09 2.46 -3.06
N PRO A 203 9.02 3.80 -2.98
CA PRO A 203 8.50 4.60 -4.09
C PRO A 203 9.18 4.26 -5.42
N LYS A 204 8.41 4.25 -6.49
CA LYS A 204 8.83 3.88 -7.85
C LYS A 204 9.32 2.43 -8.00
N SER A 205 8.91 1.52 -7.13
CA SER A 205 9.26 0.09 -7.25
C SER A 205 8.53 -0.62 -8.40
N SER A 206 7.34 -0.14 -8.76
CA SER A 206 6.54 -0.64 -9.88
C SER A 206 6.93 -0.01 -11.22
N PHE A 207 7.81 0.99 -11.21
CA PHE A 207 8.27 1.66 -12.41
C PHE A 207 9.78 1.52 -12.60
N ALA A 208 10.20 1.04 -13.79
CA ALA A 208 11.60 0.93 -14.16
C ALA A 208 11.84 1.49 -15.57
N SER A 209 12.68 2.51 -15.65
CA SER A 209 13.15 3.10 -16.90
C SER A 209 14.65 2.80 -17.02
N TRP A 210 15.03 2.04 -18.03
CA TRP A 210 16.37 1.49 -18.20
C TRP A 210 17.15 2.24 -19.27
N TYR A 211 18.41 2.58 -18.94
CA TYR A 211 19.37 3.13 -19.88
C TYR A 211 20.58 2.20 -19.97
N GLN A 212 21.01 1.86 -21.18
CA GLN A 212 22.17 1.01 -21.40
C GLN A 212 23.27 1.78 -22.12
N PHE A 213 24.49 1.66 -21.63
CA PHE A 213 25.67 2.09 -22.36
C PHE A 213 26.89 1.21 -22.06
N PHE A 214 27.88 1.26 -22.94
CA PHE A 214 29.12 0.50 -22.78
C PHE A 214 30.17 1.37 -22.12
N PRO A 215 30.72 0.99 -20.93
CA PRO A 215 31.78 1.76 -20.28
C PRO A 215 32.98 2.02 -21.17
N ARG A 216 33.32 1.07 -22.03
CA ARG A 216 34.45 1.24 -23.00
C ARG A 216 34.18 2.33 -24.03
N SER A 217 32.96 2.66 -24.34
CA SER A 217 32.59 3.70 -25.30
C SER A 217 32.45 5.08 -24.65
N GLU A 218 32.12 5.12 -23.35
CA GLU A 218 31.87 6.37 -22.64
C GLU A 218 33.18 7.12 -22.34
N GLY A 219 33.39 8.25 -23.01
CA GLY A 219 34.63 9.01 -22.92
C GLY A 219 35.82 8.42 -23.72
N ALA A 220 35.54 7.47 -24.64
CA ALA A 220 36.56 6.98 -25.56
C ALA A 220 36.99 8.07 -26.55
N TYR A 221 38.28 8.10 -26.90
CA TYR A 221 38.84 9.07 -27.86
C TYR A 221 39.96 8.45 -28.69
N TYR A 222 40.36 9.14 -29.77
CA TYR A 222 41.55 8.77 -30.54
C TYR A 222 42.79 9.46 -29.95
N GLY A 223 43.79 8.65 -29.57
CA GLY A 223 45.07 9.12 -29.15
C GLY A 223 45.88 9.78 -30.30
N GLU A 224 46.98 10.40 -29.96
CA GLU A 224 47.90 11.03 -30.95
C GLU A 224 48.46 10.03 -31.96
N ASP A 225 48.56 8.77 -31.58
CA ASP A 225 48.98 7.64 -32.44
C ASP A 225 47.86 7.08 -33.33
N GLY A 226 46.68 7.70 -33.31
CA GLY A 226 45.50 7.31 -34.07
C GLY A 226 44.79 6.03 -33.53
N LYS A 227 45.23 5.52 -32.38
CA LYS A 227 44.57 4.37 -31.74
C LYS A 227 43.47 4.84 -30.83
N ILE A 228 42.46 3.98 -30.65
CA ILE A 228 41.38 4.22 -29.73
C ILE A 228 41.86 4.02 -28.30
N VAL A 229 41.72 5.06 -27.46
CA VAL A 229 41.81 4.98 -26.02
C VAL A 229 40.40 4.71 -25.50
N PRO A 230 40.11 3.52 -24.93
CA PRO A 230 38.78 3.20 -24.46
C PRO A 230 38.40 4.02 -23.24
N GLY A 231 37.09 4.22 -23.07
CA GLY A 231 36.53 4.68 -21.80
C GLY A 231 36.66 3.61 -20.71
N ASN A 232 36.34 3.99 -19.51
CA ASN A 232 36.44 3.15 -18.30
C ASN A 232 35.31 3.51 -17.31
N LEU A 233 35.25 2.85 -16.15
CA LEU A 233 34.24 3.11 -15.15
C LEU A 233 34.26 4.55 -14.60
N LYS A 234 35.43 5.18 -14.56
CA LYS A 234 35.56 6.58 -14.12
C LYS A 234 35.00 7.55 -15.16
N THR A 235 35.30 7.35 -16.45
CA THR A 235 34.71 8.16 -17.53
C THR A 235 33.22 7.92 -17.68
N SER A 236 32.73 6.75 -17.29
CA SER A 236 31.31 6.37 -17.29
C SER A 236 30.46 7.18 -16.33
N ILE A 237 31.02 7.91 -15.38
CA ILE A 237 30.29 8.80 -14.47
C ILE A 237 29.47 9.80 -15.26
N ALA A 238 30.02 10.39 -16.31
CA ALA A 238 29.30 11.30 -17.20
C ALA A 238 28.09 10.64 -17.87
N GLY A 239 28.17 9.34 -18.21
CA GLY A 239 27.05 8.57 -18.75
C GLY A 239 25.95 8.32 -17.71
N LEU A 240 26.32 8.10 -16.44
CA LEU A 240 25.36 7.97 -15.34
C LEU A 240 24.63 9.30 -15.07
N GLU A 241 25.37 10.41 -15.05
CA GLU A 241 24.80 11.76 -14.87
C GLU A 241 23.82 12.10 -15.99
N ARG A 242 24.18 11.80 -17.25
CA ARG A 242 23.30 11.99 -18.40
C ARG A 242 22.02 11.14 -18.27
N ALA A 243 22.13 9.85 -17.98
CA ALA A 243 20.98 8.96 -17.80
C ALA A 243 20.07 9.46 -16.67
N ALA A 244 20.62 9.94 -15.56
CA ALA A 244 19.86 10.50 -14.45
C ALA A 244 19.15 11.81 -14.85
N ALA A 245 19.82 12.70 -15.60
CA ALA A 245 19.24 13.96 -16.10
C ALA A 245 18.09 13.71 -17.09
N GLU A 246 18.15 12.65 -17.86
CA GLU A 246 17.08 12.22 -18.79
C GLU A 246 15.93 11.48 -18.08
N GLY A 247 16.02 11.26 -16.76
CA GLY A 247 14.95 10.66 -15.95
C GLY A 247 14.98 9.13 -15.86
N PHE A 248 16.04 8.48 -16.37
CA PHE A 248 16.21 7.04 -16.17
C PHE A 248 16.57 6.73 -14.72
N ASN A 249 16.01 5.66 -14.17
CA ASN A 249 16.24 5.27 -12.78
C ASN A 249 17.05 3.98 -12.62
N ILE A 250 17.33 3.28 -13.72
CA ILE A 250 18.19 2.10 -13.75
C ILE A 250 19.18 2.24 -14.91
N VAL A 251 20.45 1.96 -14.63
CA VAL A 251 21.47 1.83 -15.67
C VAL A 251 21.89 0.37 -15.76
N TYR A 252 21.87 -0.17 -16.97
CA TYR A 252 22.43 -1.46 -17.30
C TYR A 252 23.79 -1.28 -17.97
N LEU A 253 24.83 -1.79 -17.34
CA LEU A 253 26.15 -1.91 -17.95
C LEU A 253 26.29 -3.32 -18.50
N PRO A 254 26.59 -3.50 -19.81
CA PRO A 254 27.03 -4.79 -20.32
C PRO A 254 28.21 -5.34 -19.52
N PRO A 255 28.52 -6.64 -19.61
CA PRO A 255 29.51 -7.27 -18.76
C PRO A 255 30.82 -6.48 -18.67
N ILE A 256 31.28 -6.26 -17.44
CA ILE A 256 32.49 -5.48 -17.10
C ILE A 256 33.69 -6.36 -16.73
N PHE A 257 33.53 -7.68 -16.77
CA PHE A 257 34.60 -8.63 -16.51
C PHE A 257 35.58 -8.71 -17.69
N PRO A 258 36.78 -9.33 -17.53
CA PRO A 258 37.76 -9.54 -18.59
C PRO A 258 37.17 -10.34 -19.76
N ILE A 259 37.38 -9.82 -20.97
CA ILE A 259 36.84 -10.42 -22.19
C ILE A 259 37.69 -11.63 -22.60
N GLY A 260 37.05 -12.74 -22.95
CA GLY A 260 37.70 -13.93 -23.41
C GLY A 260 38.61 -13.72 -24.65
N VAL A 261 39.68 -14.50 -24.74
CA VAL A 261 40.63 -14.43 -25.84
C VAL A 261 40.37 -15.48 -26.91
N THR A 262 39.81 -16.64 -26.54
CA THR A 262 39.48 -17.72 -27.49
C THR A 262 38.34 -17.28 -28.41
N ASN A 263 38.56 -17.37 -29.72
CA ASN A 263 37.60 -16.92 -30.74
C ASN A 263 37.16 -15.46 -30.59
N ARG A 264 38.01 -14.61 -30.05
CA ARG A 264 37.72 -13.17 -29.86
C ARG A 264 37.32 -12.53 -31.18
N LYS A 265 36.27 -11.74 -31.14
CA LYS A 265 35.81 -11.01 -32.32
C LYS A 265 36.63 -9.77 -32.57
N GLY A 266 36.92 -9.51 -33.84
CA GLY A 266 37.56 -8.28 -34.32
C GLY A 266 36.51 -7.21 -34.69
N ARG A 267 37.00 -6.10 -35.29
CA ARG A 267 36.18 -5.01 -35.79
C ARG A 267 35.03 -5.51 -36.69
N ASN A 268 33.89 -4.82 -36.58
CA ASN A 268 32.70 -5.16 -37.39
C ASN A 268 32.31 -6.63 -37.31
N ASN A 269 32.48 -7.24 -36.13
CA ASN A 269 32.18 -8.63 -35.87
C ASN A 269 33.03 -9.64 -36.72
N SER A 270 34.22 -9.22 -37.17
CA SER A 270 35.18 -10.11 -37.85
C SER A 270 35.50 -11.33 -37.00
N LEU A 271 35.69 -12.46 -37.62
CA LEU A 271 36.08 -13.72 -36.96
C LEU A 271 37.54 -13.73 -36.47
N VAL A 272 38.35 -12.74 -36.92
CA VAL A 272 39.78 -12.59 -36.53
C VAL A 272 39.93 -11.27 -35.83
N ALA A 273 40.37 -11.31 -34.56
CA ALA A 273 40.67 -10.13 -33.77
C ALA A 273 42.12 -9.67 -34.04
N GLY A 274 42.30 -8.36 -34.25
CA GLY A 274 43.65 -7.75 -34.23
C GLY A 274 44.12 -7.55 -32.79
N PRO A 275 45.42 -7.19 -32.63
CA PRO A 275 46.04 -7.10 -31.30
C PRO A 275 45.44 -6.01 -30.39
N ASN A 276 44.73 -5.04 -30.96
CA ASN A 276 44.07 -3.96 -30.22
C ASN A 276 42.53 -4.07 -30.18
N ASP A 277 41.98 -5.16 -30.67
CA ASP A 277 40.55 -5.36 -30.67
C ASP A 277 40.08 -5.89 -29.29
N PRO A 278 39.21 -5.18 -28.59
CA PRO A 278 38.78 -5.59 -27.26
C PRO A 278 37.92 -6.87 -27.26
N GLY A 279 37.29 -7.22 -28.39
CA GLY A 279 36.33 -8.30 -28.48
C GLY A 279 34.92 -7.87 -28.05
N SER A 280 34.06 -8.86 -27.89
CA SER A 280 32.70 -8.68 -27.37
C SER A 280 32.71 -8.68 -25.85
N PRO A 281 32.08 -7.70 -25.18
CA PRO A 281 31.97 -7.71 -23.72
C PRO A 281 31.18 -8.93 -23.19
N PHE A 282 30.44 -9.61 -24.03
CA PHE A 282 29.72 -10.86 -23.68
C PHE A 282 30.61 -12.12 -23.81
N GLY A 283 31.85 -12.00 -24.28
CA GLY A 283 32.83 -13.07 -24.26
C GLY A 283 33.33 -13.31 -22.84
N ILE A 284 33.06 -14.51 -22.29
CA ILE A 284 33.29 -14.82 -20.88
C ILE A 284 34.74 -15.10 -20.59
N GLY A 285 35.35 -14.31 -19.72
CA GLY A 285 36.56 -14.63 -18.97
C GLY A 285 37.84 -14.82 -19.75
N SER A 286 38.95 -14.55 -19.11
CA SER A 286 40.31 -14.81 -19.55
C SER A 286 41.16 -15.17 -18.32
N GLU A 287 42.49 -15.30 -18.48
CA GLU A 287 43.42 -15.49 -17.37
C GLU A 287 43.38 -14.33 -16.35
N LEU A 288 42.83 -13.16 -16.75
CA LEU A 288 42.64 -12.01 -15.88
C LEU A 288 41.43 -12.09 -14.96
N GLY A 289 40.57 -13.12 -15.12
CA GLY A 289 39.42 -13.35 -14.29
C GLY A 289 38.12 -13.61 -15.07
N GLY A 290 37.04 -13.76 -14.34
CA GLY A 290 35.70 -14.07 -14.84
C GLY A 290 34.62 -13.14 -14.23
N HIS A 291 33.44 -13.71 -13.95
CA HIS A 291 32.26 -12.96 -13.46
C HIS A 291 32.46 -12.22 -12.12
N ASP A 292 33.44 -12.61 -11.34
CA ASP A 292 33.81 -12.07 -10.03
C ASP A 292 34.87 -10.96 -10.09
N THR A 293 35.26 -10.53 -11.30
CA THR A 293 36.32 -9.56 -11.50
C THR A 293 35.90 -8.42 -12.44
N VAL A 294 36.58 -7.28 -12.31
CA VAL A 294 36.45 -6.17 -13.26
C VAL A 294 37.64 -6.21 -14.24
N ASP A 295 37.37 -6.00 -15.54
CA ASP A 295 38.41 -5.87 -16.54
C ASP A 295 39.39 -4.77 -16.15
N PRO A 296 40.71 -5.04 -16.04
CA PRO A 296 41.72 -4.04 -15.61
C PRO A 296 41.73 -2.76 -16.44
N GLN A 297 41.30 -2.80 -17.71
CA GLN A 297 41.18 -1.60 -18.53
C GLN A 297 39.96 -0.73 -18.15
N LEU A 298 38.95 -1.32 -17.50
CA LEU A 298 37.77 -0.59 -17.04
C LEU A 298 37.94 -0.02 -15.65
N GLY A 299 38.77 -0.61 -14.81
CA GLY A 299 39.02 -0.12 -13.44
C GLY A 299 39.32 -1.26 -12.47
N THR A 300 39.10 -0.97 -11.20
CA THR A 300 39.27 -1.93 -10.09
C THR A 300 37.98 -2.01 -9.27
N MET A 301 37.84 -3.12 -8.58
CA MET A 301 36.78 -3.28 -7.55
C MET A 301 36.99 -2.33 -6.40
#